data_da7864a58d00105db1375347d1a17197
#
_entry.id   da7864a58d00105db1375347d1a17197
#
_cell.length_a   1.000
_cell.length_b   1.000
_cell.length_c   1.000
_cell.angle_alpha   90.00
_cell.angle_beta   90.00
_cell.angle_gamma   90.00
#
_symmetry.space_group_name_H-M   'P 1'
#
loop_
_entity.id
_entity.type
_entity.pdbx_description
1 polymer ?
#
loop_
_entity_poly.entity_id
_entity_poly.type
_entity_poly.pdbx_seq_one_letter_code
_entity_poly.pdbx_strand_id
1 'polypeptide(L)'
;MPTMQNAGGAANKQENTAPAAPTETVDKEKPTTTMVERKQEEADAAYVDIRYIVIALASHYSLYRKANDKELAERNEYIGSCIRSSNALCANKGELEAYFPNLIGVSPNDQNFVRRVKEYLNNFQVKVDKLGLRLNLTFHYNHFKDYLAFKKKEEAIETEFAQVKRGDATALKRAIENRIVKLNALESTKWQYGNPENVADYLLYRHCLLYSDVAKDHSLINKEHIRFYFKDEQKENELKAKQRLELNNAKRNFVTLIGNDKAFEDVYVQYCVLKNKPIIPSLAEDDLVKQENLDYFSQKEPAKFNELYTDRSISIKSLIERLVAYGILIRHPHSQNIVSANGDFIGANMKEATAWFKNAENEATVAAYENQLKLV
;
A
#
# COMPACT_ATOMS: atom_id res chain seq x y z
N MET A 1 59.83 17.24 -15.58
CA MET A 1 60.98 16.91 -16.43
C MET A 1 62.03 16.18 -15.61
N PRO A 2 62.78 15.24 -16.12
CA PRO A 2 62.50 14.25 -17.18
C PRO A 2 62.77 12.81 -16.63
N THR A 3 62.60 11.71 -17.20
CA THR A 3 62.77 11.03 -18.47
C THR A 3 62.72 9.53 -18.20
N MET A 4 61.90 8.82 -18.89
CA MET A 4 62.21 7.86 -19.96
C MET A 4 63.32 6.82 -19.66
N GLN A 5 63.07 5.53 -19.83
CA GLN A 5 63.23 4.67 -21.04
C GLN A 5 63.10 3.20 -20.60
N ASN A 6 62.28 2.39 -21.15
CA ASN A 6 62.27 1.77 -22.47
C ASN A 6 63.03 0.43 -22.60
N ALA A 7 62.32 -0.49 -23.26
CA ALA A 7 62.75 -1.55 -24.14
C ALA A 7 63.07 -2.91 -23.47
N GLY A 8 62.58 -3.96 -23.94
CA GLY A 8 62.24 -4.59 -25.19
C GLY A 8 62.35 -6.08 -24.99
N GLY A 9 61.49 -6.88 -25.49
CA GLY A 9 61.51 -7.48 -26.79
C GLY A 9 61.99 -8.90 -26.78
N ALA A 10 61.19 -9.83 -27.19
CA ALA A 10 61.45 -10.73 -28.28
C ALA A 10 60.63 -12.03 -28.20
N ALA A 11 59.98 -12.30 -29.28
CA ALA A 11 59.24 -13.50 -29.62
C ALA A 11 60.16 -14.72 -29.77
N ASN A 12 59.65 -15.92 -29.55
CA ASN A 12 59.90 -17.03 -30.48
C ASN A 12 58.83 -18.14 -30.41
N LYS A 13 58.50 -18.59 -31.49
CA LYS A 13 57.67 -19.52 -32.20
C LYS A 13 57.86 -21.00 -31.84
N GLN A 14 56.74 -21.74 -32.05
CA GLN A 14 56.54 -23.09 -32.58
C GLN A 14 57.02 -24.27 -31.70
N GLU A 15 56.23 -25.32 -31.52
CA GLU A 15 55.74 -26.29 -32.53
C GLU A 15 54.65 -27.22 -31.93
N ASN A 16 53.83 -27.70 -32.86
CA ASN A 16 52.83 -28.74 -32.75
C ASN A 16 53.27 -30.06 -32.16
N THR A 17 52.42 -30.69 -31.33
CA THR A 17 52.10 -32.14 -31.50
C THR A 17 50.79 -32.46 -30.72
N ALA A 18 49.83 -32.98 -31.45
CA ALA A 18 48.69 -33.76 -30.93
C ALA A 18 48.97 -35.25 -31.13
N PRO A 19 48.13 -36.21 -30.63
CA PRO A 19 47.15 -36.26 -29.63
C PRO A 19 47.34 -37.38 -28.58
N ALA A 20 46.77 -37.30 -27.43
CA ALA A 20 46.51 -38.44 -26.55
C ALA A 20 45.04 -38.40 -26.05
N ALA A 21 44.44 -39.57 -26.23
CA ALA A 21 43.01 -39.82 -25.99
C ALA A 21 42.56 -39.69 -24.52
N PRO A 22 41.23 -39.70 -24.26
CA PRO A 22 40.60 -39.07 -23.09
C PRO A 22 40.64 -39.95 -21.86
N THR A 23 41.06 -39.37 -20.75
CA THR A 23 40.81 -39.91 -19.43
C THR A 23 39.42 -39.41 -18.99
N GLU A 24 38.48 -40.29 -18.88
CA GLU A 24 37.19 -40.08 -18.25
C GLU A 24 37.39 -39.58 -16.82
N THR A 25 37.23 -38.30 -16.61
CA THR A 25 36.99 -37.79 -15.27
C THR A 25 35.50 -37.99 -14.97
N VAL A 26 35.25 -38.94 -14.10
CA VAL A 26 33.95 -39.15 -13.46
C VAL A 26 33.54 -37.84 -12.79
N ASP A 27 32.63 -37.10 -13.43
CA ASP A 27 31.88 -36.03 -12.82
C ASP A 27 31.12 -36.58 -11.62
N LYS A 28 31.56 -36.24 -10.42
CA LYS A 28 30.78 -36.44 -9.23
C LYS A 28 29.49 -35.59 -9.40
N GLU A 29 28.42 -36.25 -9.78
CA GLU A 29 27.08 -35.68 -9.75
C GLU A 29 26.87 -35.04 -8.38
N LYS A 30 26.70 -33.72 -8.35
CA LYS A 30 26.17 -33.02 -7.20
C LYS A 30 24.78 -33.59 -6.96
N PRO A 31 24.45 -33.99 -5.73
CA PRO A 31 23.12 -34.51 -5.44
C PRO A 31 22.06 -33.51 -5.88
N THR A 32 21.18 -33.94 -6.75
CA THR A 32 20.06 -33.17 -7.24
C THR A 32 19.09 -33.00 -6.05
N THR A 33 19.26 -31.91 -5.29
CA THR A 33 18.39 -31.59 -4.17
C THR A 33 16.97 -31.45 -4.73
N THR A 34 16.03 -32.24 -4.18
CA THR A 34 14.64 -32.22 -4.64
C THR A 34 14.04 -30.82 -4.41
N MET A 35 13.04 -30.43 -5.20
CA MET A 35 12.36 -29.12 -5.02
C MET A 35 11.76 -28.94 -3.62
N VAL A 36 11.44 -30.04 -2.95
CA VAL A 36 10.90 -30.06 -1.58
C VAL A 36 12.01 -29.72 -0.58
N GLU A 37 13.19 -30.31 -0.72
CA GLU A 37 14.36 -30.05 0.14
C GLU A 37 14.83 -28.59 0.00
N ARG A 38 14.88 -28.02 -1.21
CA ARG A 38 15.21 -26.60 -1.42
C ARG A 38 14.23 -25.66 -0.75
N LYS A 39 12.92 -25.94 -0.86
CA LYS A 39 11.90 -25.13 -0.19
C LYS A 39 11.98 -25.23 1.34
N GLN A 40 12.43 -26.35 1.85
CA GLN A 40 12.60 -26.57 3.28
C GLN A 40 13.88 -25.89 3.79
N GLU A 41 14.98 -25.93 3.04
CA GLU A 41 16.20 -25.20 3.33
C GLU A 41 15.96 -23.66 3.31
N GLU A 42 15.21 -23.17 2.33
CA GLU A 42 14.83 -21.73 2.26
C GLU A 42 13.94 -21.32 3.44
N ALA A 43 13.01 -22.20 3.86
CA ALA A 43 12.11 -21.91 4.98
C ALA A 43 12.83 -21.91 6.35
N ASP A 44 13.89 -22.67 6.49
CA ASP A 44 14.69 -22.78 7.72
C ASP A 44 15.89 -21.82 7.74
N ALA A 45 16.13 -21.06 6.65
CA ALA A 45 17.16 -20.04 6.63
C ALA A 45 16.81 -18.85 7.52
N ALA A 46 17.82 -18.29 8.17
CA ALA A 46 17.65 -17.03 8.91
C ALA A 46 17.21 -15.90 7.98
N TYR A 47 16.34 -15.01 8.48
CA TYR A 47 15.81 -13.90 7.70
C TYR A 47 15.90 -12.58 8.44
N VAL A 48 16.20 -11.51 7.73
CA VAL A 48 16.30 -10.15 8.26
C VAL A 48 15.20 -9.29 7.64
N ASP A 49 14.28 -8.80 8.47
CA ASP A 49 13.23 -7.84 8.07
C ASP A 49 13.72 -6.42 8.37
N ILE A 50 14.17 -5.74 7.33
CA ILE A 50 14.69 -4.36 7.45
C ILE A 50 13.51 -3.40 7.46
N ARG A 51 13.32 -2.67 8.56
CA ARG A 51 12.23 -1.71 8.72
C ARG A 51 12.66 -0.46 9.48
N TYR A 52 12.30 0.69 8.94
CA TYR A 52 12.50 1.99 9.58
C TYR A 52 11.18 2.74 9.70
N ILE A 53 10.97 3.38 10.86
CA ILE A 53 9.81 4.23 11.09
C ILE A 53 10.30 5.55 11.68
N VAL A 54 9.65 6.65 11.30
CA VAL A 54 9.92 7.96 11.87
C VAL A 54 8.76 8.35 12.78
N ILE A 55 9.06 8.74 14.01
CA ILE A 55 8.11 9.41 14.89
C ILE A 55 8.23 10.90 14.61
N ALA A 56 7.20 11.50 14.07
CA ALA A 56 7.18 12.92 13.71
C ALA A 56 6.27 13.72 14.64
N LEU A 57 6.55 15.02 14.75
CA LEU A 57 5.71 15.96 15.51
C LEU A 57 4.43 16.26 14.74
N ALA A 58 3.28 16.14 15.39
CA ALA A 58 2.02 16.55 14.83
C ALA A 58 1.92 18.08 14.78
N SER A 59 1.66 18.63 13.59
CA SER A 59 1.40 20.05 13.43
C SER A 59 -0.11 20.29 13.41
N HIS A 60 -0.61 21.02 14.40
CA HIS A 60 -2.00 21.45 14.41
C HIS A 60 -2.12 22.80 13.71
N TYR A 61 -3.12 22.94 12.85
CA TYR A 61 -3.42 24.24 12.27
C TYR A 61 -3.92 25.19 13.36
N SER A 62 -3.22 26.31 13.53
CA SER A 62 -3.59 27.39 14.41
C SER A 62 -3.21 28.72 13.77
N LEU A 63 -4.15 29.65 13.72
CA LEU A 63 -3.87 31.02 13.26
C LEU A 63 -2.80 31.70 14.12
N TYR A 64 -2.81 31.43 15.43
CA TYR A 64 -1.81 31.94 16.36
C TYR A 64 -0.42 31.36 16.10
N ARG A 65 -0.33 30.07 15.79
CA ARG A 65 0.93 29.39 15.44
C ARG A 65 1.48 29.90 14.10
N LYS A 66 0.64 30.22 13.14
CA LYS A 66 1.05 30.78 11.85
C LYS A 66 1.69 32.16 11.99
N ALA A 67 1.29 32.94 13.00
CA ALA A 67 1.90 34.22 13.31
C ALA A 67 3.31 34.12 13.95
N ASN A 68 3.61 32.97 14.60
CA ASN A 68 4.86 32.71 15.33
C ASN A 68 5.69 31.59 14.70
N ASP A 69 5.91 31.61 13.40
CA ASP A 69 6.64 30.56 12.66
C ASP A 69 8.07 30.30 13.18
N LYS A 70 8.71 31.27 13.80
CA LYS A 70 10.06 31.11 14.38
C LYS A 70 10.09 30.18 15.59
N GLU A 71 9.09 30.26 16.48
CA GLU A 71 9.01 29.38 17.66
C GLU A 71 8.71 27.93 17.30
N LEU A 72 7.96 27.71 16.21
CA LEU A 72 7.67 26.38 15.68
C LEU A 72 8.92 25.67 15.12
N ALA A 73 9.90 26.44 14.64
CA ALA A 73 11.12 25.88 14.05
C ALA A 73 12.03 25.21 15.08
N GLU A 74 11.95 25.60 16.36
CA GLU A 74 12.81 25.12 17.44
C GLU A 74 12.09 24.17 18.41
N ARG A 75 10.84 23.78 18.11
CA ARG A 75 10.05 22.94 19.01
C ARG A 75 10.66 21.55 19.15
N ASN A 76 11.06 21.23 20.36
CA ASN A 76 11.44 19.89 20.77
C ASN A 76 10.40 19.37 21.74
N GLU A 77 9.93 18.16 21.51
CA GLU A 77 9.02 17.49 22.43
C GLU A 77 9.58 16.16 22.91
N TYR A 78 9.13 15.72 24.06
CA TYR A 78 9.64 14.51 24.69
C TYR A 78 8.52 13.48 24.81
N ILE A 79 8.84 12.26 24.40
CA ILE A 79 8.04 11.08 24.74
C ILE A 79 8.45 10.68 26.14
N GLY A 80 7.51 10.75 27.06
CA GLY A 80 7.79 10.53 28.49
C GLY A 80 7.75 9.08 28.91
N SER A 81 7.89 8.88 30.20
CA SER A 81 7.96 7.57 30.86
C SER A 81 6.79 6.64 30.55
N CYS A 82 7.09 5.36 30.43
CA CYS A 82 6.17 4.28 30.15
C CYS A 82 5.47 3.70 31.39
N ILE A 83 5.85 4.08 32.58
CA ILE A 83 5.39 3.41 33.82
C ILE A 83 3.90 3.58 34.08
N ARG A 84 3.30 4.69 33.63
CA ARG A 84 1.87 4.91 33.82
C ARG A 84 0.99 4.00 32.97
N SER A 85 1.52 3.45 31.92
CA SER A 85 0.87 2.40 31.11
C SER A 85 1.53 1.05 31.44
N SER A 86 1.16 0.50 32.57
CA SER A 86 1.81 -0.65 33.22
C SER A 86 1.94 -1.93 32.40
N ASN A 87 1.27 -2.01 31.26
CA ASN A 87 1.30 -3.17 30.36
C ASN A 87 2.03 -2.89 29.05
N ALA A 88 2.71 -1.73 28.95
CA ALA A 88 3.07 -1.21 27.67
C ALA A 88 4.32 -1.83 27.06
N LEU A 89 5.32 -2.12 27.87
CA LEU A 89 6.62 -2.41 27.30
C LEU A 89 7.02 -3.86 27.32
N CYS A 90 6.67 -4.60 28.36
CA CYS A 90 7.00 -6.01 28.44
C CYS A 90 5.96 -6.74 29.28
N ALA A 91 5.00 -7.37 28.62
CA ALA A 91 3.99 -8.17 29.30
C ALA A 91 4.53 -9.53 29.79
N ASN A 92 5.63 -10.01 29.21
CA ASN A 92 6.17 -11.35 29.45
C ASN A 92 7.52 -11.32 30.14
N LYS A 93 7.70 -12.20 31.12
CA LYS A 93 9.00 -12.38 31.81
C LYS A 93 10.13 -12.73 30.83
N GLY A 94 9.86 -13.57 29.85
CA GLY A 94 10.85 -13.95 28.84
C GLY A 94 11.32 -12.77 27.97
N GLU A 95 10.44 -11.85 27.65
CA GLU A 95 10.79 -10.64 26.91
C GLU A 95 11.65 -9.68 27.75
N LEU A 96 11.35 -9.55 29.05
CA LEU A 96 12.19 -8.81 29.99
C LEU A 96 13.61 -9.38 30.03
N GLU A 97 13.74 -10.69 30.15
CA GLU A 97 15.00 -11.41 30.21
C GLU A 97 15.76 -11.38 28.89
N ALA A 98 15.08 -11.26 27.75
CA ALA A 98 15.70 -11.19 26.44
C ALA A 98 16.26 -9.79 26.10
N TYR A 99 15.53 -8.73 26.43
CA TYR A 99 15.84 -7.38 25.94
C TYR A 99 16.56 -6.47 26.96
N PHE A 100 16.17 -6.53 28.22
CA PHE A 100 16.66 -5.58 29.21
C PHE A 100 18.11 -5.78 29.68
N PRO A 101 18.68 -6.98 29.72
CA PRO A 101 20.08 -7.15 30.13
C PRO A 101 21.04 -6.28 29.35
N ASN A 102 20.85 -6.17 28.05
CA ASN A 102 21.70 -5.37 27.18
C ASN A 102 21.50 -3.85 27.36
N LEU A 103 20.32 -3.41 27.84
CA LEU A 103 20.01 -2.00 28.06
C LEU A 103 20.45 -1.49 29.39
N ILE A 104 20.35 -2.32 30.43
CA ILE A 104 20.64 -1.91 31.82
C ILE A 104 21.99 -2.45 32.36
N GLY A 105 22.65 -3.35 31.61
CA GLY A 105 23.92 -3.95 31.99
C GLY A 105 23.83 -4.91 33.20
N VAL A 106 22.68 -5.48 33.50
CA VAL A 106 22.42 -6.36 34.64
C VAL A 106 21.85 -7.70 34.19
N SER A 107 22.38 -8.80 34.71
CA SER A 107 21.89 -10.15 34.42
C SER A 107 20.47 -10.36 34.93
N PRO A 108 19.63 -11.16 34.23
CA PRO A 108 18.27 -11.52 34.66
C PRO A 108 18.24 -12.22 36.02
N ASN A 109 19.34 -12.90 36.41
CA ASN A 109 19.47 -13.62 37.68
C ASN A 109 19.86 -12.71 38.86
N ASP A 110 20.13 -11.43 38.62
CA ASP A 110 20.45 -10.49 39.66
C ASP A 110 19.22 -10.11 40.48
N GLN A 111 19.33 -10.08 41.80
CA GLN A 111 18.25 -9.67 42.72
C GLN A 111 17.72 -8.24 42.40
N ASN A 112 18.58 -7.37 41.89
CA ASN A 112 18.24 -6.00 41.54
C ASN A 112 17.71 -5.83 40.12
N PHE A 113 17.63 -6.89 39.30
CA PHE A 113 17.25 -6.80 37.91
C PHE A 113 15.89 -6.07 37.70
N VAL A 114 14.84 -6.52 38.39
CA VAL A 114 13.51 -5.90 38.29
C VAL A 114 13.50 -4.46 38.75
N ARG A 115 14.29 -4.13 39.79
CA ARG A 115 14.41 -2.75 40.28
C ARG A 115 15.08 -1.87 39.23
N ARG A 116 16.18 -2.32 38.64
CA ARG A 116 16.89 -1.59 37.57
C ARG A 116 16.02 -1.42 36.32
N VAL A 117 15.26 -2.41 35.94
CA VAL A 117 14.28 -2.28 34.82
C VAL A 117 13.25 -1.20 35.14
N LYS A 118 12.70 -1.17 36.36
CA LYS A 118 11.76 -0.12 36.78
C LYS A 118 12.40 1.26 36.79
N GLU A 119 13.64 1.40 37.28
CA GLU A 119 14.38 2.65 37.25
C GLU A 119 14.60 3.13 35.81
N TYR A 120 15.01 2.25 34.91
CA TYR A 120 15.19 2.55 33.50
C TYR A 120 13.88 3.04 32.84
N LEU A 121 12.79 2.32 33.05
CA LEU A 121 11.48 2.69 32.50
C LEU A 121 10.93 3.98 33.10
N ASN A 122 11.22 4.27 34.38
CA ASN A 122 10.79 5.48 35.07
C ASN A 122 11.47 6.73 34.52
N ASN A 123 12.75 6.59 34.25
CA ASN A 123 13.58 7.68 33.72
C ASN A 123 13.58 7.75 32.20
N PHE A 124 12.77 6.88 31.53
CA PHE A 124 12.71 6.82 30.09
C PHE A 124 12.12 8.10 29.53
N GLN A 125 12.92 8.83 28.78
CA GLN A 125 12.53 10.04 28.10
C GLN A 125 13.29 10.17 26.80
N VAL A 126 12.58 10.34 25.69
CA VAL A 126 13.19 10.44 24.36
C VAL A 126 12.75 11.74 23.69
N LYS A 127 13.74 12.49 23.22
CA LYS A 127 13.54 13.76 22.52
C LYS A 127 13.13 13.49 21.07
N VAL A 128 12.10 14.17 20.62
CA VAL A 128 11.69 14.23 19.22
C VAL A 128 11.85 15.66 18.74
N ASP A 129 12.67 15.85 17.72
CA ASP A 129 12.93 17.15 17.14
C ASP A 129 12.04 17.43 15.90
N LYS A 130 12.27 18.54 15.22
CA LYS A 130 11.51 18.96 14.02
C LYS A 130 11.65 17.97 12.86
N LEU A 131 12.78 17.28 12.73
CA LEU A 131 13.02 16.29 11.69
C LEU A 131 12.33 14.96 11.98
N GLY A 132 11.89 14.78 13.24
CA GLY A 132 11.38 13.54 13.76
C GLY A 132 12.50 12.62 14.26
N LEU A 133 12.09 11.57 14.96
CA LEU A 133 12.97 10.53 15.46
C LEU A 133 12.85 9.29 14.58
N ARG A 134 13.95 8.93 13.92
CA ARG A 134 14.00 7.71 13.10
C ARG A 134 14.36 6.52 13.97
N LEU A 135 13.52 5.49 13.93
CA LEU A 135 13.69 4.23 14.65
C LEU A 135 14.14 3.13 13.69
N ASN A 136 15.13 2.35 14.11
CA ASN A 136 15.52 1.12 13.43
C ASN A 136 14.73 -0.07 14.01
N LEU A 137 13.74 -0.54 13.27
CA LEU A 137 12.89 -1.68 13.64
C LEU A 137 13.28 -2.97 12.91
N THR A 138 14.52 -3.02 12.39
CA THR A 138 15.06 -4.22 11.76
C THR A 138 15.02 -5.37 12.73
N PHE A 139 14.46 -6.51 12.29
CA PHE A 139 14.28 -7.69 13.12
C PHE A 139 14.94 -8.90 12.47
N HIS A 140 15.78 -9.60 13.21
CA HIS A 140 16.46 -10.81 12.79
C HIS A 140 15.64 -12.02 13.23
N TYR A 141 14.96 -12.67 12.30
CA TYR A 141 14.22 -13.92 12.55
C TYR A 141 15.17 -15.11 12.48
N ASN A 142 14.95 -16.08 13.36
CA ASN A 142 15.69 -17.34 13.33
C ASN A 142 15.42 -18.14 12.05
N HIS A 143 14.18 -18.07 11.53
CA HIS A 143 13.75 -18.78 10.34
C HIS A 143 12.81 -17.90 9.47
N PHE A 144 12.94 -18.02 8.16
CA PHE A 144 12.06 -17.31 7.20
C PHE A 144 10.57 -17.71 7.36
N LYS A 145 10.29 -18.97 7.71
CA LYS A 145 8.93 -19.43 7.98
C LYS A 145 8.24 -18.65 9.11
N ASP A 146 9.01 -18.25 10.13
CA ASP A 146 8.50 -17.49 11.27
C ASP A 146 8.11 -16.07 10.82
N TYR A 147 8.96 -15.42 10.02
CA TYR A 147 8.65 -14.15 9.37
C TYR A 147 7.35 -14.22 8.57
N LEU A 148 7.19 -15.22 7.72
CA LEU A 148 5.97 -15.40 6.93
C LEU A 148 4.72 -15.62 7.80
N ALA A 149 4.86 -16.37 8.90
CA ALA A 149 3.76 -16.57 9.84
C ALA A 149 3.35 -15.26 10.53
N PHE A 150 4.31 -14.43 10.90
CA PHE A 150 4.05 -13.10 11.46
C PHE A 150 3.39 -12.18 10.43
N LYS A 151 3.91 -12.12 9.22
CA LYS A 151 3.32 -11.30 8.13
C LYS A 151 1.87 -11.66 7.86
N LYS A 152 1.53 -12.92 7.78
CA LYS A 152 0.15 -13.38 7.61
C LYS A 152 -0.78 -12.92 8.73
N LYS A 153 -0.30 -12.95 9.99
CA LYS A 153 -1.08 -12.46 11.13
C LYS A 153 -1.24 -10.94 11.11
N GLU A 154 -0.18 -10.21 10.76
CA GLU A 154 -0.22 -8.76 10.61
C GLU A 154 -1.21 -8.35 9.50
N GLU A 155 -1.14 -8.97 8.33
CA GLU A 155 -2.04 -8.75 7.20
C GLU A 155 -3.51 -9.08 7.56
N ALA A 156 -3.75 -10.13 8.33
CA ALA A 156 -5.09 -10.48 8.80
C ALA A 156 -5.68 -9.37 9.69
N ILE A 157 -4.88 -8.82 10.62
CA ILE A 157 -5.29 -7.70 11.49
C ILE A 157 -5.57 -6.43 10.66
N GLU A 158 -4.72 -6.11 9.68
CA GLU A 158 -4.90 -4.94 8.81
C GLU A 158 -6.12 -5.12 7.89
N THR A 159 -6.36 -6.31 7.38
CA THR A 159 -7.53 -6.62 6.54
C THR A 159 -8.83 -6.48 7.34
N GLU A 160 -8.87 -6.99 8.57
CA GLU A 160 -10.02 -6.82 9.47
C GLU A 160 -10.28 -5.33 9.75
N PHE A 161 -9.24 -4.56 10.00
CA PHE A 161 -9.35 -3.11 10.21
C PHE A 161 -9.85 -2.38 8.96
N ALA A 162 -9.39 -2.76 7.77
CA ALA A 162 -9.77 -2.14 6.50
C ALA A 162 -11.27 -2.34 6.15
N GLN A 163 -11.89 -3.40 6.67
CA GLN A 163 -13.32 -3.69 6.46
C GLN A 163 -14.26 -2.80 7.29
N VAL A 164 -13.72 -2.08 8.27
CA VAL A 164 -14.54 -1.20 9.14
C VAL A 164 -15.03 0.02 8.36
N LYS A 165 -16.32 0.25 8.37
CA LYS A 165 -16.95 1.40 7.72
C LYS A 165 -16.49 2.71 8.36
N ARG A 166 -15.85 3.57 7.61
CA ARG A 166 -15.29 4.85 8.08
C ARG A 166 -16.34 5.88 8.49
N GLY A 167 -17.61 5.67 8.15
CA GLY A 167 -18.71 6.60 8.46
C GLY A 167 -19.19 6.57 9.92
N ASP A 168 -18.87 5.52 10.69
CA ASP A 168 -19.21 5.40 12.10
C ASP A 168 -17.99 5.70 12.97
N ALA A 169 -17.99 6.87 13.61
CA ALA A 169 -16.88 7.32 14.45
C ALA A 169 -16.65 6.42 15.68
N THR A 170 -17.73 5.83 16.23
CA THR A 170 -17.65 4.95 17.40
C THR A 170 -17.08 3.59 17.01
N ALA A 171 -17.55 3.02 15.90
CA ALA A 171 -17.04 1.77 15.37
C ALA A 171 -15.57 1.90 14.95
N LEU A 172 -15.21 3.02 14.32
CA LEU A 172 -13.82 3.30 13.93
C LEU A 172 -12.90 3.41 15.16
N LYS A 173 -13.33 4.10 16.23
CA LYS A 173 -12.53 4.21 17.46
C LYS A 173 -12.27 2.82 18.08
N ARG A 174 -13.32 2.00 18.22
CA ARG A 174 -13.19 0.62 18.74
C ARG A 174 -12.28 -0.25 17.85
N ALA A 175 -12.39 -0.11 16.52
CA ALA A 175 -11.57 -0.83 15.59
C ALA A 175 -10.09 -0.45 15.71
N ILE A 176 -9.78 0.84 15.89
CA ILE A 176 -8.40 1.32 16.13
C ILE A 176 -7.86 0.73 17.45
N GLU A 177 -8.65 0.77 18.53
CA GLU A 177 -8.25 0.19 19.82
C GLU A 177 -7.99 -1.31 19.72
N ASN A 178 -8.90 -2.06 19.09
CA ASN A 178 -8.74 -3.51 18.87
C ASN A 178 -7.52 -3.83 18.01
N ARG A 179 -7.27 -3.07 16.93
CA ARG A 179 -6.09 -3.22 16.09
C ARG A 179 -4.81 -3.06 16.92
N ILE A 180 -4.72 -2.03 17.75
CA ILE A 180 -3.56 -1.76 18.60
C ILE A 180 -3.33 -2.92 19.58
N VAL A 181 -4.38 -3.38 20.24
CA VAL A 181 -4.30 -4.51 21.19
C VAL A 181 -3.80 -5.77 20.49
N LYS A 182 -4.35 -6.10 19.31
CA LYS A 182 -3.94 -7.28 18.53
C LYS A 182 -2.49 -7.16 18.03
N LEU A 183 -2.09 -5.99 17.50
CA LEU A 183 -0.71 -5.76 17.06
C LEU A 183 0.27 -5.86 18.24
N ASN A 184 -0.07 -5.28 19.38
CA ASN A 184 0.81 -5.34 20.55
C ASN A 184 0.94 -6.75 21.13
N ALA A 185 -0.16 -7.53 21.11
CA ALA A 185 -0.13 -8.94 21.48
C ALA A 185 0.74 -9.76 20.51
N LEU A 186 0.67 -9.49 19.21
CA LEU A 186 1.51 -10.14 18.22
C LEU A 186 2.98 -9.78 18.42
N GLU A 187 3.30 -8.49 18.58
CA GLU A 187 4.66 -8.01 18.83
C GLU A 187 5.25 -8.60 20.13
N SER A 188 4.44 -8.81 21.17
CA SER A 188 4.90 -9.37 22.44
C SER A 188 5.38 -10.83 22.35
N THR A 189 5.12 -11.51 21.24
CA THR A 189 5.58 -12.90 21.01
C THR A 189 6.82 -12.98 20.12
N LYS A 190 7.23 -11.89 19.49
CA LYS A 190 8.35 -11.88 18.53
C LYS A 190 9.67 -12.36 19.13
N TRP A 191 9.94 -12.07 20.38
CA TRP A 191 11.19 -12.45 21.05
C TRP A 191 11.46 -13.98 21.03
N GLN A 192 10.44 -14.81 20.83
CA GLN A 192 10.58 -16.26 20.71
C GLN A 192 11.15 -16.69 19.34
N TYR A 193 11.06 -15.82 18.34
CA TYR A 193 11.37 -16.14 16.94
C TYR A 193 12.58 -15.36 16.39
N GLY A 194 13.15 -14.49 17.21
CA GLY A 194 14.31 -13.69 16.81
C GLY A 194 14.55 -12.51 17.74
N ASN A 195 15.43 -11.62 17.29
CA ASN A 195 15.84 -10.43 18.05
C ASN A 195 15.79 -9.18 17.19
N PRO A 196 15.41 -8.01 17.76
CA PRO A 196 15.56 -6.74 17.09
C PRO A 196 17.02 -6.35 17.00
N GLU A 197 17.43 -5.69 15.93
CA GLU A 197 18.79 -5.13 15.78
C GLU A 197 19.03 -4.03 16.79
N ASN A 198 18.07 -3.12 16.97
CA ASN A 198 18.10 -2.07 17.99
C ASN A 198 16.96 -2.27 19.00
N VAL A 199 17.30 -2.82 20.15
CA VAL A 199 16.33 -3.12 21.23
C VAL A 199 15.69 -1.84 21.77
N ALA A 200 16.44 -0.75 21.92
CA ALA A 200 15.92 0.51 22.46
C ALA A 200 14.86 1.12 21.52
N ASP A 201 15.15 1.17 20.22
CA ASP A 201 14.21 1.66 19.21
C ASP A 201 12.95 0.78 19.13
N TYR A 202 13.12 -0.54 19.20
CA TYR A 202 12.03 -1.48 19.18
C TYR A 202 11.09 -1.33 20.39
N LEU A 203 11.65 -1.17 21.59
CA LEU A 203 10.88 -0.93 22.81
C LEU A 203 10.19 0.44 22.78
N LEU A 204 10.85 1.47 22.24
CA LEU A 204 10.26 2.79 22.06
C LEU A 204 9.08 2.73 21.10
N TYR A 205 9.21 2.01 19.98
CA TYR A 205 8.11 1.79 19.04
C TYR A 205 6.90 1.16 19.72
N ARG A 206 7.12 0.09 20.50
CA ARG A 206 6.05 -0.58 21.25
C ARG A 206 5.41 0.33 22.30
N HIS A 207 6.20 1.14 22.97
CA HIS A 207 5.68 2.16 23.88
C HIS A 207 4.79 3.16 23.13
N CYS A 208 5.24 3.64 21.99
CA CYS A 208 4.49 4.58 21.19
C CYS A 208 3.18 4.01 20.64
N LEU A 209 3.06 2.70 20.43
CA LEU A 209 1.80 2.05 20.09
C LEU A 209 0.71 2.23 21.16
N LEU A 210 1.11 2.34 22.42
CA LEU A 210 0.22 2.47 23.58
C LEU A 210 0.13 3.90 24.13
N TYR A 211 1.11 4.74 23.80
CA TYR A 211 1.16 6.12 24.31
C TYR A 211 0.03 6.97 23.71
N SER A 212 -0.75 7.65 24.59
CA SER A 212 -1.97 8.38 24.19
C SER A 212 -1.71 9.53 23.21
N ASP A 213 -0.56 10.16 23.34
CA ASP A 213 -0.18 11.36 22.58
C ASP A 213 0.35 11.04 21.18
N VAL A 214 0.49 9.75 20.84
CA VAL A 214 0.91 9.28 19.51
C VAL A 214 -0.30 8.86 18.70
N ALA A 215 -0.50 9.45 17.52
CA ALA A 215 -1.53 9.01 16.59
C ALA A 215 -1.23 7.61 16.04
N LYS A 216 -2.16 6.69 16.22
CA LYS A 216 -2.08 5.30 15.75
C LYS A 216 -2.60 5.14 14.30
N ASP A 217 -3.35 6.13 13.84
CA ASP A 217 -3.87 6.20 12.49
C ASP A 217 -3.79 7.65 12.01
N HIS A 218 -3.58 7.83 10.71
CA HIS A 218 -3.43 9.16 10.10
C HIS A 218 -4.65 10.06 10.34
N SER A 219 -5.84 9.49 10.45
CA SER A 219 -7.08 10.24 10.73
C SER A 219 -7.11 10.89 12.12
N LEU A 220 -6.26 10.43 13.03
CA LEU A 220 -6.20 10.92 14.40
C LEU A 220 -5.21 12.08 14.61
N ILE A 221 -4.40 12.43 13.61
CA ILE A 221 -3.34 13.45 13.74
C ILE A 221 -3.89 14.81 14.18
N ASN A 222 -5.08 15.17 13.73
CA ASN A 222 -5.68 16.48 13.99
C ASN A 222 -6.35 16.61 15.38
N LYS A 223 -6.33 15.57 16.22
CA LYS A 223 -6.88 15.67 17.58
C LYS A 223 -5.95 16.48 18.49
N GLU A 224 -6.53 17.33 19.34
CA GLU A 224 -5.80 18.29 20.18
C GLU A 224 -4.73 17.66 21.09
N HIS A 225 -4.99 16.44 21.62
CA HIS A 225 -4.07 15.76 22.53
C HIS A 225 -2.94 15.02 21.80
N ILE A 226 -3.01 14.89 20.46
CA ILE A 226 -1.98 14.21 19.68
C ILE A 226 -0.80 15.14 19.48
N ARG A 227 0.37 14.72 19.93
CA ARG A 227 1.63 15.45 19.76
C ARG A 227 2.56 14.81 18.75
N PHE A 228 2.40 13.50 18.52
CA PHE A 228 3.27 12.71 17.66
C PHE A 228 2.44 11.84 16.73
N TYR A 229 3.05 11.40 15.63
CA TYR A 229 2.47 10.37 14.75
C TYR A 229 3.55 9.52 14.10
N PHE A 230 3.18 8.31 13.69
CA PHE A 230 4.07 7.45 12.92
C PHE A 230 4.07 7.85 11.46
N LYS A 231 5.26 8.08 10.92
CA LYS A 231 5.52 8.26 9.50
C LYS A 231 6.29 7.05 9.00
N ASP A 232 5.59 6.17 8.27
CA ASP A 232 6.18 5.00 7.64
C ASP A 232 6.63 5.37 6.23
N GLU A 233 7.92 5.64 6.07
CA GLU A 233 8.51 6.07 4.78
C GLU A 233 8.38 4.99 3.71
N GLN A 234 8.42 3.71 4.06
CA GLN A 234 8.28 2.61 3.11
C GLN A 234 6.85 2.54 2.59
N LYS A 235 5.86 2.56 3.48
CA LYS A 235 4.43 2.59 3.08
C LYS A 235 4.08 3.83 2.26
N GLU A 236 4.63 5.00 2.63
CA GLU A 236 4.43 6.22 1.83
C GLU A 236 5.05 6.10 0.43
N ASN A 237 6.24 5.53 0.33
CA ASN A 237 6.91 5.33 -0.95
C ASN A 237 6.19 4.28 -1.81
N GLU A 238 5.70 3.19 -1.22
CA GLU A 238 4.87 2.19 -1.91
C GLU A 238 3.56 2.80 -2.43
N LEU A 239 2.88 3.61 -1.61
CA LEU A 239 1.67 4.33 -2.03
C LEU A 239 1.95 5.30 -3.18
N LYS A 240 3.04 6.07 -3.08
CA LYS A 240 3.47 6.98 -4.16
C LYS A 240 3.84 6.21 -5.43
N ALA A 241 4.53 5.08 -5.30
CA ALA A 241 4.88 4.22 -6.43
C ALA A 241 3.62 3.64 -7.10
N LYS A 242 2.66 3.17 -6.31
CA LYS A 242 1.36 2.68 -6.80
C LYS A 242 0.57 3.77 -7.52
N GLN A 243 0.44 4.95 -6.91
CA GLN A 243 -0.22 6.10 -7.55
C GLN A 243 0.45 6.51 -8.86
N ARG A 244 1.79 6.50 -8.88
CA ARG A 244 2.56 6.79 -10.10
C ARG A 244 2.33 5.74 -11.19
N LEU A 245 2.26 4.47 -10.81
CA LEU A 245 1.95 3.37 -11.72
C LEU A 245 0.54 3.53 -12.31
N GLU A 246 -0.45 3.80 -11.48
CA GLU A 246 -1.84 4.05 -11.90
C GLU A 246 -1.92 5.23 -12.87
N LEU A 247 -1.23 6.34 -12.59
CA LEU A 247 -1.15 7.50 -13.47
C LEU A 247 -0.47 7.18 -14.81
N ASN A 248 0.64 6.42 -14.78
CA ASN A 248 1.33 6.03 -16.00
C ASN A 248 0.46 5.10 -16.87
N ASN A 249 -0.27 4.18 -16.24
CA ASN A 249 -1.23 3.33 -16.95
C ASN A 249 -2.37 4.16 -17.54
N ALA A 250 -2.92 5.12 -16.81
CA ALA A 250 -3.97 6.01 -17.32
C ALA A 250 -3.50 6.81 -18.53
N LYS A 251 -2.29 7.37 -18.49
CA LYS A 251 -1.70 8.08 -19.64
C LYS A 251 -1.52 7.17 -20.86
N ARG A 252 -1.01 5.95 -20.66
CA ARG A 252 -0.86 4.97 -21.75
C ARG A 252 -2.21 4.58 -22.34
N ASN A 253 -3.18 4.29 -21.50
CA ASN A 253 -4.54 3.93 -21.91
C ASN A 253 -5.20 5.09 -22.67
N PHE A 254 -5.00 6.34 -22.23
CA PHE A 254 -5.52 7.52 -22.91
C PHE A 254 -4.93 7.68 -24.31
N VAL A 255 -3.60 7.54 -24.48
CA VAL A 255 -2.97 7.59 -25.81
C VAL A 255 -3.51 6.49 -26.74
N THR A 256 -3.70 5.28 -26.21
CA THR A 256 -4.29 4.17 -27.00
C THR A 256 -5.76 4.45 -27.34
N LEU A 257 -6.49 5.10 -26.45
CA LEU A 257 -7.90 5.43 -26.62
C LEU A 257 -8.13 6.44 -27.74
N ILE A 258 -7.28 7.47 -27.86
CA ILE A 258 -7.37 8.48 -28.94
C ILE A 258 -7.26 7.83 -30.32
N GLY A 259 -6.54 6.72 -30.46
CA GLY A 259 -6.44 5.98 -31.72
C GLY A 259 -7.65 5.13 -32.10
N ASN A 260 -8.71 5.14 -31.30
CA ASN A 260 -9.91 4.33 -31.55
C ASN A 260 -11.18 5.14 -31.26
N ASP A 261 -11.74 5.76 -32.28
CA ASP A 261 -12.86 6.70 -32.18
C ASP A 261 -14.09 6.09 -31.47
N LYS A 262 -14.43 4.84 -31.77
CA LYS A 262 -15.58 4.17 -31.14
C LYS A 262 -15.36 3.93 -29.64
N ALA A 263 -14.18 3.43 -29.26
CA ALA A 263 -13.86 3.23 -27.86
C ALA A 263 -13.75 4.55 -27.10
N PHE A 264 -13.26 5.59 -27.78
CA PHE A 264 -13.17 6.93 -27.24
C PHE A 264 -14.55 7.50 -26.89
N GLU A 265 -15.50 7.42 -27.83
CA GLU A 265 -16.88 7.84 -27.56
C GLU A 265 -17.53 7.06 -26.45
N ASP A 266 -17.34 5.74 -26.39
CA ASP A 266 -17.91 4.88 -25.35
C ASP A 266 -17.38 5.27 -23.95
N VAL A 267 -16.08 5.51 -23.84
CA VAL A 267 -15.46 6.00 -22.58
C VAL A 267 -15.96 7.41 -22.24
N TYR A 268 -16.12 8.28 -23.25
CA TYR A 268 -16.59 9.65 -23.03
C TYR A 268 -18.04 9.70 -22.53
N VAL A 269 -18.92 8.85 -23.04
CA VAL A 269 -20.29 8.72 -22.53
C VAL A 269 -20.27 8.31 -21.05
N GLN A 270 -19.48 7.31 -20.68
CA GLN A 270 -19.38 6.88 -19.28
C GLN A 270 -18.72 7.95 -18.36
N TYR A 271 -17.78 8.73 -18.89
CA TYR A 271 -17.26 9.90 -18.21
C TYR A 271 -18.35 10.94 -17.95
N CYS A 272 -19.22 11.22 -18.94
CA CYS A 272 -20.34 12.15 -18.78
C CYS A 272 -21.30 11.66 -17.67
N VAL A 273 -21.61 10.37 -17.62
CA VAL A 273 -22.43 9.77 -16.57
C VAL A 273 -21.78 9.94 -15.20
N LEU A 274 -20.49 9.64 -15.05
CA LEU A 274 -19.76 9.81 -13.79
C LEU A 274 -19.70 11.26 -13.30
N LYS A 275 -19.67 12.22 -14.23
CA LYS A 275 -19.60 13.66 -13.91
C LYS A 275 -20.99 14.32 -13.89
N ASN A 276 -22.07 13.55 -14.04
CA ASN A 276 -23.43 14.05 -14.15
C ASN A 276 -23.60 15.13 -15.25
N LYS A 277 -22.85 14.98 -16.36
CA LYS A 277 -22.99 15.84 -17.55
C LYS A 277 -24.10 15.31 -18.45
N PRO A 278 -24.87 16.17 -19.12
CA PRO A 278 -25.86 15.74 -20.09
C PRO A 278 -25.15 15.13 -21.32
N ILE A 279 -25.57 13.94 -21.74
CA ILE A 279 -24.87 13.14 -22.76
C ILE A 279 -24.98 13.80 -24.15
N ILE A 280 -26.20 14.16 -24.59
CA ILE A 280 -26.44 14.67 -25.94
C ILE A 280 -25.62 15.92 -26.25
N PRO A 281 -25.68 17.02 -25.45
CA PRO A 281 -24.87 18.20 -25.72
C PRO A 281 -23.36 17.92 -25.60
N SER A 282 -22.96 17.02 -24.70
CA SER A 282 -21.54 16.66 -24.53
C SER A 282 -20.99 15.84 -25.71
N LEU A 283 -21.80 15.05 -26.38
CA LEU A 283 -21.40 14.33 -27.60
C LEU A 283 -21.28 15.28 -28.80
N ALA A 284 -22.00 16.39 -28.80
CA ALA A 284 -21.93 17.43 -29.85
C ALA A 284 -20.75 18.39 -29.68
N GLU A 285 -20.00 18.31 -28.56
CA GLU A 285 -18.79 19.10 -28.35
C GLU A 285 -17.70 18.76 -29.38
N ASP A 286 -16.77 19.70 -29.59
CA ASP A 286 -15.61 19.49 -30.45
C ASP A 286 -14.73 18.36 -29.89
N ASP A 287 -14.14 17.55 -30.76
CA ASP A 287 -13.30 16.41 -30.37
C ASP A 287 -12.10 16.83 -29.55
N LEU A 288 -11.56 18.02 -29.77
CA LEU A 288 -10.49 18.61 -28.92
C LEU A 288 -10.97 18.82 -27.48
N VAL A 289 -12.20 19.32 -27.30
CA VAL A 289 -12.77 19.55 -25.96
C VAL A 289 -13.02 18.21 -25.25
N LYS A 290 -13.51 17.21 -26.00
CA LYS A 290 -13.69 15.86 -25.45
C LYS A 290 -12.35 15.24 -25.01
N GLN A 291 -11.30 15.41 -25.84
CA GLN A 291 -9.96 14.92 -25.52
C GLN A 291 -9.39 15.61 -24.29
N GLU A 292 -9.50 16.95 -24.18
CA GLU A 292 -9.05 17.70 -23.00
C GLU A 292 -9.78 17.26 -21.73
N ASN A 293 -11.09 17.03 -21.80
CA ASN A 293 -11.88 16.57 -20.67
C ASN A 293 -11.41 15.19 -20.18
N LEU A 294 -11.15 14.24 -21.10
CA LEU A 294 -10.69 12.89 -20.75
C LEU A 294 -9.22 12.89 -20.31
N ASP A 295 -8.36 13.74 -20.91
CA ASP A 295 -6.97 13.87 -20.45
C ASP A 295 -6.93 14.41 -19.02
N TYR A 296 -7.67 15.46 -18.73
CA TYR A 296 -7.81 15.98 -17.37
C TYR A 296 -8.33 14.92 -16.38
N PHE A 297 -9.34 14.12 -16.79
CA PHE A 297 -9.88 13.05 -15.97
C PHE A 297 -8.84 11.96 -15.74
N SER A 298 -8.08 11.54 -16.74
CA SER A 298 -7.03 10.55 -16.63
C SER A 298 -5.92 10.96 -15.67
N GLN A 299 -5.63 12.26 -15.58
CA GLN A 299 -4.61 12.81 -14.68
C GLN A 299 -5.11 12.99 -13.25
N LYS A 300 -6.38 13.41 -13.07
CA LYS A 300 -6.94 13.70 -11.75
C LYS A 300 -7.49 12.48 -11.02
N GLU A 301 -8.08 11.56 -11.75
CA GLU A 301 -8.71 10.35 -11.22
C GLU A 301 -8.24 9.09 -11.98
N PRO A 302 -6.91 8.82 -12.00
CA PRO A 302 -6.34 7.77 -12.84
C PRO A 302 -6.90 6.38 -12.58
N ALA A 303 -7.21 6.06 -11.33
CA ALA A 303 -7.80 4.76 -10.97
C ALA A 303 -9.17 4.56 -11.63
N LYS A 304 -10.06 5.57 -11.56
CA LYS A 304 -11.39 5.50 -12.18
C LYS A 304 -11.31 5.48 -13.71
N PHE A 305 -10.38 6.26 -14.28
CA PHE A 305 -10.16 6.23 -15.72
C PHE A 305 -9.71 4.85 -16.20
N ASN A 306 -8.75 4.23 -15.50
CA ASN A 306 -8.28 2.88 -15.81
C ASN A 306 -9.41 1.83 -15.66
N GLU A 307 -10.28 1.98 -14.65
CA GLU A 307 -11.45 1.12 -14.45
C GLU A 307 -12.41 1.19 -15.64
N LEU A 308 -12.74 2.41 -16.11
CA LEU A 308 -13.56 2.60 -17.30
C LEU A 308 -12.91 2.00 -18.54
N TYR A 309 -11.63 2.28 -18.76
CA TYR A 309 -10.91 1.78 -19.95
C TYR A 309 -10.85 0.25 -20.00
N THR A 310 -10.72 -0.41 -18.85
CA THR A 310 -10.62 -1.87 -18.76
C THR A 310 -11.98 -2.58 -18.69
N ASP A 311 -13.07 -1.85 -18.57
CA ASP A 311 -14.42 -2.44 -18.51
C ASP A 311 -14.83 -3.05 -19.85
N ARG A 312 -14.86 -4.37 -19.90
CA ARG A 312 -15.29 -5.14 -21.10
C ARG A 312 -16.75 -4.90 -21.49
N SER A 313 -17.53 -4.26 -20.67
CA SER A 313 -18.96 -3.97 -20.92
C SER A 313 -19.19 -2.52 -21.28
N ILE A 314 -18.14 -1.74 -21.47
CA ILE A 314 -18.25 -0.28 -21.64
C ILE A 314 -19.07 0.10 -22.87
N SER A 315 -18.92 -0.60 -23.98
CA SER A 315 -19.67 -0.33 -25.21
C SER A 315 -21.18 -0.56 -25.03
N ILE A 316 -21.57 -1.62 -24.32
CA ILE A 316 -22.98 -1.89 -24.03
C ILE A 316 -23.54 -0.87 -23.03
N LYS A 317 -22.78 -0.53 -21.98
CA LYS A 317 -23.19 0.49 -21.03
C LYS A 317 -23.34 1.85 -21.71
N SER A 318 -22.41 2.21 -22.59
CA SER A 318 -22.46 3.44 -23.39
C SER A 318 -23.70 3.45 -24.30
N LEU A 319 -23.99 2.34 -24.96
CA LEU A 319 -25.21 2.20 -25.79
C LEU A 319 -26.48 2.41 -24.97
N ILE A 320 -26.60 1.76 -23.80
CA ILE A 320 -27.77 1.92 -22.92
C ILE A 320 -27.90 3.38 -22.48
N GLU A 321 -26.84 4.05 -22.09
CA GLU A 321 -26.89 5.45 -21.66
C GLU A 321 -27.29 6.41 -22.80
N ARG A 322 -26.81 6.14 -24.03
CA ARG A 322 -27.25 6.90 -25.20
C ARG A 322 -28.74 6.67 -25.47
N LEU A 323 -29.23 5.41 -25.45
CA LEU A 323 -30.64 5.09 -25.64
C LEU A 323 -31.52 5.77 -24.59
N VAL A 324 -31.07 5.86 -23.34
CA VAL A 324 -31.75 6.61 -22.27
C VAL A 324 -31.72 8.10 -22.55
N ALA A 325 -30.59 8.65 -22.98
CA ALA A 325 -30.45 10.08 -23.28
C ALA A 325 -31.36 10.53 -24.42
N TYR A 326 -31.49 9.69 -25.45
CA TYR A 326 -32.41 9.97 -26.61
C TYR A 326 -33.85 9.57 -26.34
N GLY A 327 -34.21 9.04 -25.15
CA GLY A 327 -35.59 8.71 -24.79
C GLY A 327 -36.12 7.42 -25.40
N ILE A 328 -35.28 6.61 -26.07
CA ILE A 328 -35.64 5.28 -26.59
C ILE A 328 -35.84 4.31 -25.43
N LEU A 329 -35.03 4.42 -24.40
CA LEU A 329 -35.19 3.76 -23.10
C LEU A 329 -35.52 4.77 -22.03
N ILE A 330 -36.27 4.35 -21.02
CA ILE A 330 -36.66 5.19 -19.90
C ILE A 330 -36.03 4.63 -18.62
N ARG A 331 -35.29 5.49 -17.89
CA ARG A 331 -34.80 5.17 -16.56
C ARG A 331 -35.68 5.82 -15.52
N HIS A 332 -36.31 5.01 -14.67
CA HIS A 332 -37.13 5.53 -13.59
C HIS A 332 -36.29 6.21 -12.50
N PRO A 333 -36.57 7.46 -12.16
CA PRO A 333 -35.72 8.24 -11.24
C PRO A 333 -35.62 7.65 -9.82
N HIS A 334 -36.65 6.96 -9.36
CA HIS A 334 -36.71 6.42 -7.99
C HIS A 334 -36.25 4.97 -7.89
N SER A 335 -36.53 4.13 -8.89
CA SER A 335 -36.24 2.69 -8.86
C SER A 335 -34.98 2.31 -9.67
N GLN A 336 -34.41 3.23 -10.44
CA GLN A 336 -33.30 2.98 -11.37
C GLN A 336 -33.61 1.92 -12.45
N ASN A 337 -34.86 1.44 -12.51
CA ASN A 337 -35.27 0.46 -13.50
C ASN A 337 -35.16 1.04 -14.92
N ILE A 338 -34.70 0.22 -15.84
CA ILE A 338 -34.59 0.56 -17.25
C ILE A 338 -35.66 -0.22 -17.98
N VAL A 339 -36.53 0.51 -18.71
CA VAL A 339 -37.65 -0.03 -19.48
C VAL A 339 -37.63 0.52 -20.91
N SER A 340 -38.23 -0.19 -21.84
CA SER A 340 -38.44 0.33 -23.21
C SER A 340 -39.52 1.42 -23.21
N ALA A 341 -39.59 2.21 -24.29
CA ALA A 341 -40.68 3.16 -24.49
C ALA A 341 -42.08 2.50 -24.48
N ASN A 342 -42.14 1.22 -24.80
CA ASN A 342 -43.37 0.43 -24.79
C ASN A 342 -43.71 -0.15 -23.41
N GLY A 343 -42.85 0.02 -22.41
CA GLY A 343 -43.03 -0.48 -21.07
C GLY A 343 -42.39 -1.84 -20.79
N ASP A 344 -41.68 -2.44 -21.76
CA ASP A 344 -41.02 -3.73 -21.54
C ASP A 344 -39.85 -3.56 -20.55
N PHE A 345 -39.78 -4.44 -19.56
CA PHE A 345 -38.75 -4.42 -18.57
C PHE A 345 -37.41 -4.96 -19.10
N ILE A 346 -36.36 -4.17 -18.99
CA ILE A 346 -35.00 -4.51 -19.43
C ILE A 346 -34.11 -4.89 -18.26
N GLY A 347 -34.19 -4.17 -17.15
CA GLY A 347 -33.41 -4.49 -15.94
C GLY A 347 -33.65 -3.52 -14.80
N ALA A 348 -33.53 -4.01 -13.57
CA ALA A 348 -33.65 -3.19 -12.35
C ALA A 348 -32.45 -2.26 -12.11
N ASN A 349 -31.35 -2.50 -12.80
CA ASN A 349 -30.13 -1.70 -12.69
C ASN A 349 -29.26 -1.88 -13.95
N MET A 350 -28.19 -1.07 -14.06
CA MET A 350 -27.27 -1.15 -15.21
C MET A 350 -26.65 -2.53 -15.42
N LYS A 351 -26.40 -3.28 -14.36
CA LYS A 351 -25.80 -4.63 -14.45
C LYS A 351 -26.75 -5.62 -15.10
N GLU A 352 -28.01 -5.61 -14.69
CA GLU A 352 -29.05 -6.47 -15.28
C GLU A 352 -29.36 -6.06 -16.70
N ALA A 353 -29.49 -4.77 -16.98
CA ALA A 353 -29.69 -4.28 -18.35
C ALA A 353 -28.53 -4.69 -19.26
N THR A 354 -27.27 -4.59 -18.77
CA THR A 354 -26.11 -5.07 -19.53
C THR A 354 -26.16 -6.57 -19.79
N ALA A 355 -26.66 -7.36 -18.85
CA ALA A 355 -26.85 -8.80 -19.04
C ALA A 355 -27.96 -9.09 -20.07
N TRP A 356 -29.07 -8.34 -20.03
CA TRP A 356 -30.15 -8.43 -21.00
C TRP A 356 -29.68 -8.12 -22.43
N PHE A 357 -28.87 -7.06 -22.61
CA PHE A 357 -28.27 -6.69 -23.90
C PHE A 357 -27.25 -7.71 -24.42
N LYS A 358 -26.65 -8.52 -23.55
CA LYS A 358 -25.71 -9.60 -23.91
C LYS A 358 -26.44 -10.91 -24.29
N ASN A 359 -27.70 -11.05 -23.94
CA ASN A 359 -28.46 -12.29 -24.23
C ASN A 359 -28.74 -12.39 -25.70
N ALA A 360 -28.38 -13.52 -26.33
CA ALA A 360 -28.62 -13.80 -27.73
C ALA A 360 -30.11 -13.77 -28.14
N GLU A 361 -31.02 -14.06 -27.22
CA GLU A 361 -32.47 -13.98 -27.46
C GLU A 361 -32.93 -12.55 -27.74
N ASN A 362 -32.23 -11.55 -27.26
CA ASN A 362 -32.60 -10.14 -27.39
C ASN A 362 -31.87 -9.44 -28.56
N GLU A 363 -31.01 -10.14 -29.29
CA GLU A 363 -30.15 -9.57 -30.34
C GLU A 363 -30.92 -8.79 -31.39
N ALA A 364 -32.08 -9.33 -31.87
CA ALA A 364 -32.92 -8.64 -32.81
C ALA A 364 -33.49 -7.32 -32.27
N THR A 365 -33.86 -7.29 -30.99
CA THR A 365 -34.38 -6.08 -30.31
C THR A 365 -33.27 -5.05 -30.10
N VAL A 366 -32.07 -5.50 -29.72
CA VAL A 366 -30.89 -4.64 -29.58
C VAL A 366 -30.53 -3.99 -30.92
N ALA A 367 -30.53 -4.78 -32.02
CA ALA A 367 -30.29 -4.24 -33.36
C ALA A 367 -31.36 -3.22 -33.79
N ALA A 368 -32.62 -3.41 -33.39
CA ALA A 368 -33.68 -2.44 -33.62
C ALA A 368 -33.42 -1.13 -32.87
N TYR A 369 -32.98 -1.18 -31.59
CA TYR A 369 -32.59 0.00 -30.82
C TYR A 369 -31.38 0.72 -31.40
N GLU A 370 -30.37 -0.01 -31.85
CA GLU A 370 -29.21 0.59 -32.52
C GLU A 370 -29.60 1.31 -33.82
N ASN A 371 -30.52 0.72 -34.58
CA ASN A 371 -31.02 1.36 -35.79
C ASN A 371 -31.87 2.61 -35.49
N GLN A 372 -32.72 2.58 -34.46
CA GLN A 372 -33.43 3.78 -34.00
C GLN A 372 -32.47 4.88 -33.57
N LEU A 373 -31.37 4.55 -32.85
CA LEU A 373 -30.38 5.52 -32.45
C LEU A 373 -29.65 6.17 -33.63
N LYS A 374 -29.50 5.48 -34.78
CA LYS A 374 -28.89 6.03 -35.99
C LYS A 374 -29.79 7.02 -36.73
N LEU A 375 -31.11 6.98 -36.47
CA LEU A 375 -32.13 7.81 -37.15
C LEU A 375 -32.37 9.14 -36.39
N VAL A 376 -31.90 9.24 -35.16
CA VAL A 376 -32.02 10.43 -34.30
C VAL A 376 -30.70 11.20 -34.26
#